data_77115610d372d082f2918b9cd33fb609
#
_entry.id   77115610d372d082f2918b9cd33fb609
#
_cell.length_a   1.000
_cell.length_b   1.000
_cell.length_c   1.000
_cell.angle_alpha   90.00
_cell.angle_beta   90.00
_cell.angle_gamma   90.00
#
_symmetry.space_group_name_H-M   'P 1'
#
loop_
_entity.id
_entity.type
_entity.pdbx_description
1 polymer ?
#
loop_
_entity_poly.entity_id
_entity_poly.type
_entity_poly.pdbx_seq_one_letter_code
_entity_poly.pdbx_strand_id
1 'polypeptide(L)'
;MDIELEKRISESIEMLRQLSFEQIDFQQLDPVAKMMLVALVGETQKLQDYMDGTLRRLTERFCTDFIPRQKVEAMPAICLVSLQLKSRTDSIIPVGSSASFSFKTDKTKTPLNYIPIFSTALLPHKGLYLLTSEKLRSVSMSSEIKTDDNYSIEISLEKRNCLYIGIKTETEVECLQGLSMLIRGTHGVMPEHIYALYDNTELDFATMMQMEDIDMVEPFDAQQSSNEQFAFIETWKECLLNLNDAALLYITDPIVNRDVFKHRAYPRIFQQWLESDVLSRFENETIWMRLDFPEGYVVPNDCMVELGVIPVTNVDVNTLTLTQTQPIAKLQKGDDSFFLRILETSTSSNKQGFNMMGEEIIVRDFDAQCYNNGDLYRDVRNLYNRFVDDYYAFIEYNGIKDGEVLKQLRETINKLGKSVGIKNDRYSFDSGTYVMKNMAQYPPTSSTRVQFITTMGFLGNLPQQGDTMDNRRIPAVEQKVEVVSAAMGGADKSTVDERYEQLRYYSLTNDRLYTRMDVNAFLRKEIIAEYGREEFHRIFIKISVQGAGGSEFLQRGLYVDIEFKDKRNYQHAVETSFDKLMQQKIINKSCIAMPIIVTLKNLEDE
;
A
#
# COMPACT_ATOMS: atom_id res chain seq x y z
N MET A 1 -11.80 -2.52 -43.42
CA MET A 1 -10.35 -2.42 -43.37
C MET A 1 -10.03 -1.63 -42.10
N ASP A 2 -9.03 -2.01 -41.36
CA ASP A 2 -8.71 -1.37 -40.07
C ASP A 2 -8.23 0.07 -40.34
N ILE A 3 -8.74 1.06 -39.60
CA ILE A 3 -8.44 2.50 -39.82
C ILE A 3 -6.93 2.75 -39.73
N GLU A 4 -6.24 2.01 -38.87
CA GLU A 4 -4.80 2.09 -38.67
C GLU A 4 -4.02 1.51 -39.86
N LEU A 5 -4.53 0.45 -40.48
CA LEU A 5 -3.95 -0.13 -41.71
C LEU A 5 -4.07 0.84 -42.89
N GLU A 6 -5.20 1.53 -43.04
CA GLU A 6 -5.41 2.55 -44.07
C GLU A 6 -4.45 3.74 -43.90
N LYS A 7 -4.23 4.18 -42.68
CA LYS A 7 -3.29 5.25 -42.38
C LYS A 7 -1.88 4.86 -42.77
N ARG A 8 -1.40 3.68 -42.40
CA ARG A 8 -0.07 3.16 -42.71
C ARG A 8 0.14 2.89 -44.22
N ILE A 9 -0.92 2.44 -44.89
CA ILE A 9 -0.88 2.33 -46.36
C ILE A 9 -0.65 3.71 -46.99
N SER A 10 -1.33 4.74 -46.51
CA SER A 10 -1.19 6.12 -46.97
C SER A 10 0.23 6.66 -46.73
N GLU A 11 0.79 6.41 -45.54
CA GLU A 11 2.16 6.78 -45.17
C GLU A 11 3.19 6.05 -46.05
N SER A 12 2.98 4.76 -46.32
CA SER A 12 3.86 3.98 -47.20
C SER A 12 3.84 4.46 -48.67
N ILE A 13 2.67 4.87 -49.13
CA ILE A 13 2.51 5.45 -50.47
C ILE A 13 3.22 6.82 -50.58
N GLU A 14 3.09 7.64 -49.52
CA GLU A 14 3.79 8.93 -49.46
C GLU A 14 5.31 8.74 -49.45
N MET A 15 5.84 7.75 -48.76
CA MET A 15 7.24 7.38 -48.76
C MET A 15 7.72 6.87 -50.14
N LEU A 16 6.88 6.06 -50.80
CA LEU A 16 7.14 5.61 -52.20
C LEU A 16 7.14 6.77 -53.21
N ARG A 17 6.25 7.76 -53.03
CA ARG A 17 6.25 9.00 -53.83
C ARG A 17 7.56 9.81 -53.67
N GLN A 18 8.04 9.90 -52.44
CA GLN A 18 9.34 10.59 -52.17
C GLN A 18 10.54 9.88 -52.78
N LEU A 19 10.50 8.54 -52.83
CA LEU A 19 11.60 7.73 -53.36
C LEU A 19 11.58 7.60 -54.89
N SER A 20 10.40 7.58 -55.54
CA SER A 20 10.26 7.29 -56.97
C SER A 20 10.18 8.52 -57.86
N PHE A 21 10.07 9.75 -57.32
CA PHE A 21 9.85 11.00 -58.06
C PHE A 21 8.60 10.99 -58.97
N GLU A 22 7.74 9.97 -58.92
CA GLU A 22 6.52 9.85 -59.68
C GLU A 22 5.27 10.00 -58.76
N GLN A 23 4.21 10.57 -59.33
CA GLN A 23 2.92 10.64 -58.64
C GLN A 23 2.23 9.25 -58.65
N ILE A 24 2.55 8.42 -57.68
CA ILE A 24 1.91 7.11 -57.52
C ILE A 24 0.57 7.33 -56.79
N ASP A 25 -0.55 7.01 -57.44
CA ASP A 25 -1.86 6.98 -56.82
C ASP A 25 -2.26 5.53 -56.55
N PHE A 26 -2.64 5.25 -55.30
CA PHE A 26 -3.05 3.89 -54.89
C PHE A 26 -4.21 3.35 -55.75
N GLN A 27 -5.08 4.23 -56.21
CA GLN A 27 -6.23 3.80 -57.02
C GLN A 27 -5.83 3.36 -58.45
N GLN A 28 -4.70 3.84 -58.94
CA GLN A 28 -4.22 3.54 -60.32
C GLN A 28 -3.25 2.35 -60.35
N LEU A 29 -2.84 1.84 -59.19
CA LEU A 29 -2.00 0.64 -59.13
C LEU A 29 -2.73 -0.61 -59.63
N ASP A 30 -1.98 -1.50 -60.29
CA ASP A 30 -2.46 -2.82 -60.65
C ASP A 30 -3.03 -3.58 -59.42
N PRO A 31 -4.13 -4.32 -59.55
CA PRO A 31 -4.71 -5.09 -58.44
C PRO A 31 -3.73 -6.01 -57.71
N VAL A 32 -2.78 -6.59 -58.45
CA VAL A 32 -1.73 -7.45 -57.86
C VAL A 32 -0.76 -6.63 -57.02
N ALA A 33 -0.36 -5.46 -57.53
CA ALA A 33 0.53 -4.54 -56.81
C ALA A 33 -0.13 -3.99 -55.55
N LYS A 34 -1.45 -3.68 -55.60
CA LYS A 34 -2.24 -3.31 -54.41
C LYS A 34 -2.24 -4.41 -53.34
N MET A 35 -2.52 -5.65 -53.74
CA MET A 35 -2.51 -6.79 -52.84
C MET A 35 -1.12 -7.02 -52.22
N MET A 36 -0.05 -6.91 -53.01
CA MET A 36 1.32 -7.02 -52.51
C MET A 36 1.66 -5.91 -51.50
N LEU A 37 1.29 -4.67 -51.79
CA LEU A 37 1.52 -3.55 -50.87
C LEU A 37 0.76 -3.70 -49.55
N VAL A 38 -0.51 -4.08 -49.61
CA VAL A 38 -1.31 -4.32 -48.42
C VAL A 38 -0.76 -5.47 -47.60
N ALA A 39 -0.32 -6.56 -48.24
CA ALA A 39 0.31 -7.69 -47.57
C ALA A 39 1.66 -7.30 -46.93
N LEU A 40 2.48 -6.51 -47.64
CA LEU A 40 3.77 -6.05 -47.12
C LEU A 40 3.59 -5.11 -45.91
N VAL A 41 2.67 -4.15 -46.01
CA VAL A 41 2.36 -3.23 -44.90
C VAL A 41 1.79 -4.00 -43.72
N GLY A 42 0.93 -4.99 -43.97
CA GLY A 42 0.38 -5.87 -42.91
C GLY A 42 1.45 -6.72 -42.24
N GLU A 43 2.42 -7.25 -42.98
CA GLU A 43 3.52 -8.02 -42.41
C GLU A 43 4.54 -7.13 -41.65
N THR A 44 4.83 -5.93 -42.17
CA THR A 44 5.68 -4.94 -41.45
C THR A 44 5.01 -4.49 -40.15
N GLN A 45 3.70 -4.28 -40.14
CA GLN A 45 2.96 -3.95 -38.93
C GLN A 45 3.07 -5.10 -37.88
N LYS A 46 2.82 -6.33 -38.29
CA LYS A 46 2.98 -7.50 -37.40
C LYS A 46 4.40 -7.61 -36.83
N LEU A 47 5.40 -7.27 -37.63
CA LEU A 47 6.81 -7.33 -37.24
C LEU A 47 7.12 -6.22 -36.22
N GLN A 48 6.56 -5.05 -36.40
CA GLN A 48 6.70 -3.91 -35.48
C GLN A 48 5.99 -4.18 -34.15
N ASP A 49 4.74 -4.66 -34.19
CA ASP A 49 3.98 -5.06 -33.01
C ASP A 49 4.72 -6.16 -32.23
N TYR A 50 5.38 -7.07 -32.96
CA TYR A 50 6.20 -8.12 -32.34
C TYR A 50 7.47 -7.54 -31.68
N MET A 51 8.15 -6.62 -32.31
CA MET A 51 9.34 -5.96 -31.73
C MET A 51 8.97 -5.17 -30.47
N ASP A 52 7.89 -4.38 -30.53
CA ASP A 52 7.40 -3.60 -29.41
C ASP A 52 6.95 -4.50 -28.24
N GLY A 53 6.23 -5.59 -28.53
CA GLY A 53 5.87 -6.61 -27.55
C GLY A 53 7.09 -7.34 -26.94
N THR A 54 8.18 -7.50 -27.70
CA THR A 54 9.40 -8.13 -27.20
C THR A 54 10.16 -7.22 -26.25
N LEU A 55 10.27 -5.94 -26.57
CA LEU A 55 10.86 -4.93 -25.69
C LEU A 55 10.09 -4.84 -24.36
N ARG A 56 8.78 -4.79 -24.43
CA ARG A 56 7.89 -4.79 -23.26
C ARG A 56 8.11 -6.01 -22.37
N ARG A 57 8.16 -7.21 -22.94
CA ARG A 57 8.42 -8.47 -22.19
C ARG A 57 9.81 -8.51 -21.56
N LEU A 58 10.82 -7.98 -22.23
CA LEU A 58 12.15 -7.85 -21.65
C LEU A 58 12.14 -6.89 -20.47
N THR A 59 11.48 -5.73 -20.60
CA THR A 59 11.34 -4.77 -19.52
C THR A 59 10.60 -5.39 -18.33
N GLU A 60 9.51 -6.13 -18.55
CA GLU A 60 8.79 -6.82 -17.48
C GLU A 60 9.64 -7.88 -16.77
N ARG A 61 10.46 -8.64 -17.49
CA ARG A 61 11.41 -9.57 -16.88
C ARG A 61 12.45 -8.85 -16.03
N PHE A 62 13.04 -7.78 -16.54
CA PHE A 62 13.97 -6.97 -15.76
C PHE A 62 13.30 -6.32 -14.55
N CYS A 63 12.05 -5.87 -14.69
CA CYS A 63 11.30 -5.33 -13.55
C CYS A 63 11.11 -6.37 -12.46
N THR A 64 10.79 -7.63 -12.81
CA THR A 64 10.62 -8.71 -11.81
C THR A 64 11.91 -9.08 -11.08
N ASP A 65 13.06 -8.92 -11.74
CA ASP A 65 14.35 -9.32 -11.17
C ASP A 65 15.03 -8.18 -10.38
N PHE A 66 14.81 -6.92 -10.76
CA PHE A 66 15.53 -5.76 -10.22
C PHE A 66 14.66 -4.80 -9.39
N ILE A 67 13.34 -4.78 -9.58
CA ILE A 67 12.46 -3.92 -8.80
C ILE A 67 11.80 -4.74 -7.70
N PRO A 68 11.80 -4.27 -6.44
CA PRO A 68 11.01 -4.89 -5.40
C PRO A 68 9.53 -4.96 -5.83
N ARG A 69 8.91 -6.12 -5.73
CA ARG A 69 7.49 -6.34 -6.14
C ARG A 69 6.55 -5.31 -5.55
N GLN A 70 6.83 -4.88 -4.34
CA GLN A 70 6.10 -3.86 -3.59
C GLN A 70 5.93 -2.53 -4.31
N LYS A 71 6.86 -2.19 -5.20
CA LYS A 71 6.82 -0.91 -5.94
C LYS A 71 6.18 -1.04 -7.32
N VAL A 72 5.88 -2.24 -7.76
CA VAL A 72 5.26 -2.53 -9.06
C VAL A 72 3.78 -2.83 -8.92
N GLU A 73 3.40 -3.49 -7.83
CA GLU A 73 2.02 -3.88 -7.55
C GLU A 73 1.24 -2.76 -6.86
N ALA A 74 -0.08 -2.83 -6.92
CA ALA A 74 -0.93 -1.88 -6.23
C ALA A 74 -0.72 -1.98 -4.71
N MET A 75 -0.78 -0.84 -4.04
CA MET A 75 -0.64 -0.73 -2.60
C MET A 75 -1.93 -0.18 -1.97
N PRO A 76 -2.39 -0.78 -0.87
CA PRO A 76 -3.55 -0.28 -0.16
C PRO A 76 -3.20 0.96 0.68
N ALA A 77 -4.07 1.97 0.65
CA ALA A 77 -3.94 3.15 1.49
C ALA A 77 -4.19 2.82 2.97
N ILE A 78 -3.52 3.55 3.85
CA ILE A 78 -3.69 3.47 5.30
C ILE A 78 -4.11 4.82 5.87
N CYS A 79 -4.99 4.81 6.87
CA CYS A 79 -5.30 5.98 7.70
C CYS A 79 -5.60 5.56 9.13
N LEU A 80 -5.62 6.54 10.03
CA LEU A 80 -6.05 6.35 11.42
C LEU A 80 -7.51 6.78 11.56
N VAL A 81 -8.28 5.99 12.28
CA VAL A 81 -9.67 6.30 12.64
C VAL A 81 -9.87 6.22 14.15
N SER A 82 -10.68 7.12 14.70
CA SER A 82 -11.06 7.12 16.12
C SER A 82 -12.38 6.41 16.30
N LEU A 83 -12.37 5.36 17.09
CA LEU A 83 -13.56 4.56 17.40
C LEU A 83 -14.14 4.98 18.76
N GLN A 84 -15.31 5.57 18.73
CA GLN A 84 -16.04 5.96 19.93
C GLN A 84 -17.16 4.95 20.22
N LEU A 85 -17.22 4.47 21.46
CA LEU A 85 -18.28 3.59 21.91
C LEU A 85 -19.55 4.37 22.23
N LYS A 86 -20.71 3.77 21.98
CA LYS A 86 -22.00 4.34 22.39
C LYS A 86 -22.10 4.42 23.90
N SER A 87 -22.75 5.44 24.41
CA SER A 87 -22.86 5.75 25.84
C SER A 87 -23.47 4.66 26.73
N ARG A 88 -24.03 3.59 26.17
CA ARG A 88 -24.65 2.47 26.89
C ARG A 88 -23.80 1.20 26.86
N THR A 89 -22.55 1.29 26.47
CA THR A 89 -21.67 0.12 26.39
C THR A 89 -20.90 -0.02 27.69
N ASP A 90 -21.10 -1.12 28.40
CA ASP A 90 -20.51 -1.38 29.73
C ASP A 90 -19.46 -2.51 29.70
N SER A 91 -19.02 -2.94 28.54
CA SER A 91 -18.04 -4.00 28.38
C SER A 91 -16.99 -3.65 27.34
N ILE A 92 -15.80 -4.23 27.46
CA ILE A 92 -14.73 -4.13 26.48
C ILE A 92 -15.19 -4.78 25.17
N ILE A 93 -15.04 -4.07 24.06
CA ILE A 93 -15.46 -4.52 22.73
C ILE A 93 -14.23 -4.86 21.90
N PRO A 94 -14.04 -6.12 21.50
CA PRO A 94 -12.98 -6.49 20.57
C PRO A 94 -13.34 -6.03 19.15
N VAL A 95 -12.37 -5.45 18.48
CA VAL A 95 -12.44 -5.05 17.07
C VAL A 95 -11.44 -5.88 16.28
N GLY A 96 -11.92 -6.65 15.32
CA GLY A 96 -11.09 -7.55 14.52
C GLY A 96 -11.53 -7.58 13.06
N SER A 97 -11.26 -8.70 12.38
CA SER A 97 -11.52 -8.92 10.94
C SER A 97 -12.94 -8.65 10.46
N SER A 98 -13.92 -8.74 11.35
CA SER A 98 -15.33 -8.48 11.03
C SER A 98 -15.65 -6.98 10.90
N ALA A 99 -14.80 -6.09 11.40
CA ALA A 99 -15.00 -4.66 11.34
C ALA A 99 -14.79 -4.15 9.90
N SER A 100 -15.64 -3.21 9.49
CA SER A 100 -15.52 -2.57 8.17
C SER A 100 -16.10 -1.16 8.21
N PHE A 101 -15.32 -0.22 7.71
CA PHE A 101 -15.67 1.19 7.61
C PHE A 101 -15.80 1.57 6.14
N SER A 102 -16.80 2.36 5.78
CA SER A 102 -16.98 2.75 4.40
C SER A 102 -17.02 4.26 4.23
N PHE A 103 -16.17 4.74 3.34
CA PHE A 103 -16.09 6.14 2.94
C PHE A 103 -16.84 6.34 1.62
N LYS A 104 -17.75 7.30 1.57
CA LYS A 104 -18.51 7.66 0.37
C LYS A 104 -17.98 8.97 -0.20
N THR A 105 -17.72 8.97 -1.47
CA THR A 105 -17.30 10.15 -2.21
C THR A 105 -17.96 10.18 -3.59
N ASP A 106 -18.15 11.37 -4.13
CA ASP A 106 -18.70 11.55 -5.49
C ASP A 106 -17.69 11.15 -6.58
N LYS A 107 -16.41 10.98 -6.21
CA LYS A 107 -15.34 10.59 -7.15
C LYS A 107 -15.36 9.11 -7.52
N THR A 108 -15.98 8.26 -6.69
CA THR A 108 -16.03 6.82 -6.93
C THR A 108 -17.47 6.32 -7.05
N LYS A 109 -17.72 5.39 -7.98
CA LYS A 109 -19.05 4.77 -8.16
C LYS A 109 -19.45 3.88 -6.99
N THR A 110 -18.44 3.29 -6.31
CA THR A 110 -18.62 2.40 -5.17
C THR A 110 -17.98 3.03 -3.93
N PRO A 111 -18.54 2.82 -2.73
CA PRO A 111 -17.89 3.31 -1.51
C PRO A 111 -16.55 2.62 -1.30
N LEU A 112 -15.57 3.36 -0.81
CA LEU A 112 -14.27 2.84 -0.42
C LEU A 112 -14.42 2.12 0.93
N ASN A 113 -13.98 0.87 1.01
CA ASN A 113 -14.02 0.10 2.24
C ASN A 113 -12.64 0.07 2.91
N TYR A 114 -12.65 0.13 4.23
CA TYR A 114 -11.47 0.07 5.08
C TYR A 114 -11.67 -0.98 6.14
N ILE A 115 -10.65 -1.78 6.40
CA ILE A 115 -10.66 -2.79 7.46
C ILE A 115 -9.51 -2.52 8.45
N PRO A 116 -9.65 -2.86 9.74
CA PRO A 116 -8.57 -2.74 10.71
C PRO A 116 -7.38 -3.59 10.31
N ILE A 117 -6.18 -3.14 10.67
CA ILE A 117 -4.94 -3.92 10.47
C ILE A 117 -4.68 -4.81 11.67
N PHE A 118 -4.99 -4.33 12.88
CA PHE A 118 -4.74 -5.02 14.14
C PHE A 118 -6.01 -5.35 14.90
N SER A 119 -5.97 -6.43 15.66
CA SER A 119 -6.96 -6.74 16.69
C SER A 119 -6.84 -5.70 17.80
N THR A 120 -7.93 -5.01 18.11
CA THR A 120 -7.95 -3.90 19.07
C THR A 120 -9.07 -4.13 20.10
N ALA A 121 -8.83 -3.74 21.35
CA ALA A 121 -9.81 -3.72 22.40
C ALA A 121 -10.25 -2.29 22.69
N LEU A 122 -11.55 -2.03 22.58
CA LEU A 122 -12.14 -0.73 22.92
C LEU A 122 -12.63 -0.76 24.36
N LEU A 123 -12.06 0.13 25.19
CA LEU A 123 -12.45 0.29 26.58
C LEU A 123 -13.49 1.40 26.72
N PRO A 124 -14.70 1.12 27.26
CA PRO A 124 -15.66 2.16 27.57
C PRO A 124 -15.10 3.12 28.62
N HIS A 125 -15.10 4.41 28.32
CA HIS A 125 -14.62 5.44 29.24
C HIS A 125 -15.40 6.74 29.08
N LYS A 126 -15.51 7.50 30.16
CA LYS A 126 -16.22 8.79 30.20
C LYS A 126 -15.31 9.98 29.91
N GLY A 127 -14.01 9.77 29.97
CA GLY A 127 -12.98 10.79 29.75
C GLY A 127 -11.63 10.37 30.30
N LEU A 128 -10.67 11.26 30.20
CA LEU A 128 -9.29 11.06 30.63
C LEU A 128 -8.85 12.14 31.60
N TYR A 129 -8.00 11.76 32.55
CA TYR A 129 -7.14 12.67 33.28
C TYR A 129 -5.74 12.60 32.68
N LEU A 130 -5.16 13.75 32.35
CA LEU A 130 -3.80 13.88 31.85
C LEU A 130 -2.99 14.70 32.84
N LEU A 131 -1.98 14.09 33.45
CA LEU A 131 -1.15 14.74 34.44
C LEU A 131 0.30 14.78 33.91
N THR A 132 0.79 15.99 33.67
CA THR A 132 2.19 16.29 33.32
C THR A 132 2.91 16.86 34.54
N SER A 133 4.18 17.23 34.41
CA SER A 133 4.95 17.84 35.51
C SER A 133 4.38 19.16 36.00
N GLU A 134 3.66 19.89 35.16
CA GLU A 134 3.19 21.26 35.46
C GLU A 134 1.67 21.41 35.42
N LYS A 135 0.94 20.48 34.81
CA LYS A 135 -0.52 20.59 34.62
C LYS A 135 -1.25 19.28 34.84
N LEU A 136 -2.39 19.38 35.50
CA LEU A 136 -3.45 18.37 35.49
C LEU A 136 -4.58 18.86 34.59
N ARG A 137 -4.97 18.06 33.60
CA ARG A 137 -6.11 18.32 32.72
C ARG A 137 -7.14 17.18 32.83
N SER A 138 -8.41 17.56 32.78
CA SER A 138 -9.50 16.61 32.61
C SER A 138 -10.12 16.82 31.25
N VAL A 139 -10.19 15.73 30.45
CA VAL A 139 -10.77 15.73 29.11
C VAL A 139 -11.98 14.82 29.13
N SER A 140 -13.17 15.37 28.82
CA SER A 140 -14.42 14.59 28.72
C SER A 140 -14.66 14.14 27.27
N MET A 141 -15.18 12.92 27.11
CA MET A 141 -15.56 12.35 25.81
C MET A 141 -17.04 12.57 25.52
N SER A 142 -17.48 13.80 25.43
CA SER A 142 -18.87 14.11 25.05
C SER A 142 -18.93 14.59 23.61
N SER A 143 -19.61 13.84 22.75
CA SER A 143 -19.72 14.14 21.30
C SER A 143 -20.68 15.28 20.95
N GLU A 144 -21.50 15.78 21.86
CA GLU A 144 -22.56 16.74 21.53
C GLU A 144 -22.49 18.10 22.25
N ILE A 145 -21.76 18.22 23.37
CA ILE A 145 -21.67 19.48 24.10
C ILE A 145 -20.25 19.62 24.64
N LYS A 146 -19.52 20.63 24.16
CA LYS A 146 -18.35 21.18 24.84
C LYS A 146 -18.83 21.79 26.16
N THR A 147 -19.21 20.97 27.13
CA THR A 147 -19.56 21.43 28.47
C THR A 147 -18.31 21.48 29.33
N ASP A 148 -18.29 22.44 30.21
CA ASP A 148 -17.21 22.94 31.06
C ASP A 148 -16.53 21.95 32.05
N ASP A 149 -16.57 20.65 31.80
CA ASP A 149 -15.86 19.65 32.59
C ASP A 149 -14.35 19.56 32.27
N ASN A 150 -13.89 20.31 31.28
CA ASN A 150 -12.47 20.43 30.98
C ASN A 150 -11.82 21.46 31.88
N TYR A 151 -11.18 21.03 32.95
CA TYR A 151 -10.39 21.93 33.78
C TYR A 151 -8.89 21.66 33.63
N SER A 152 -8.11 22.70 33.80
CA SER A 152 -6.65 22.65 33.85
C SER A 152 -6.19 23.29 35.16
N ILE A 153 -5.36 22.57 35.91
CA ILE A 153 -4.81 23.01 37.18
C ILE A 153 -3.29 22.98 37.07
N GLU A 154 -2.65 24.08 37.50
CA GLU A 154 -1.19 24.14 37.59
C GLU A 154 -0.72 23.33 38.81
N ILE A 155 0.33 22.56 38.63
CA ILE A 155 0.95 21.73 39.62
C ILE A 155 2.47 21.76 39.46
N SER A 156 3.23 21.17 40.37
CA SER A 156 4.67 21.05 40.26
C SER A 156 5.12 19.66 40.68
N LEU A 157 5.56 18.85 39.70
CA LEU A 157 6.15 17.54 39.95
C LEU A 157 7.65 17.55 39.63
N GLU A 158 8.42 16.79 40.42
CA GLU A 158 9.86 16.67 40.23
C GLU A 158 10.23 15.98 38.90
N LYS A 159 9.50 14.92 38.54
CA LYS A 159 9.72 14.16 37.30
C LYS A 159 9.06 14.85 36.11
N ARG A 160 9.87 15.32 35.17
CA ARG A 160 9.39 16.04 33.96
C ARG A 160 9.22 15.15 32.74
N ASN A 161 9.79 13.96 32.75
CA ASN A 161 9.76 13.01 31.64
C ASN A 161 8.63 11.97 31.76
N CYS A 162 7.63 12.20 32.60
CA CYS A 162 6.53 11.27 32.81
C CYS A 162 5.18 11.89 32.40
N LEU A 163 4.33 11.08 31.76
CA LEU A 163 2.93 11.38 31.52
C LEU A 163 2.06 10.39 32.29
N TYR A 164 1.20 10.89 33.16
CA TYR A 164 0.23 10.05 33.88
C TYR A 164 -1.13 10.17 33.22
N ILE A 165 -1.72 9.01 32.90
CA ILE A 165 -3.01 8.91 32.23
C ILE A 165 -3.98 8.21 33.18
N GLY A 166 -5.07 8.88 33.51
CA GLY A 166 -6.17 8.30 34.28
C GLY A 166 -7.38 8.08 33.38
N ILE A 167 -7.79 6.83 33.19
CA ILE A 167 -8.94 6.46 32.36
C ILE A 167 -10.17 6.35 33.26
N LYS A 168 -11.15 7.23 33.05
CA LYS A 168 -12.42 7.22 33.80
C LYS A 168 -13.32 6.14 33.23
N THR A 169 -13.43 5.00 33.94
CA THR A 169 -14.26 3.87 33.48
C THR A 169 -14.92 3.18 34.65
N GLU A 170 -16.17 2.77 34.47
CA GLU A 170 -16.94 1.92 35.41
C GLU A 170 -16.80 0.44 35.07
N THR A 171 -16.19 0.11 33.92
CA THR A 171 -16.04 -1.26 33.44
C THR A 171 -14.93 -1.96 34.22
N GLU A 172 -15.22 -3.13 34.81
CA GLU A 172 -14.18 -3.99 35.38
C GLU A 172 -13.20 -4.43 34.28
N VAL A 173 -11.92 -4.15 34.47
CA VAL A 173 -10.84 -4.46 33.53
C VAL A 173 -9.96 -5.55 34.13
N GLU A 174 -9.84 -6.66 33.41
CA GLU A 174 -8.95 -7.76 33.77
C GLU A 174 -7.65 -7.74 32.97
N CYS A 175 -7.69 -7.19 31.76
CA CYS A 175 -6.56 -7.13 30.84
C CYS A 175 -6.70 -5.91 29.94
N LEU A 176 -5.58 -5.26 29.61
CA LEU A 176 -5.50 -4.13 28.68
C LEU A 176 -4.93 -4.52 27.31
N GLN A 177 -4.67 -5.80 27.04
CA GLN A 177 -4.18 -6.26 25.75
C GLN A 177 -5.06 -5.76 24.61
N GLY A 178 -4.44 -5.22 23.57
CA GLY A 178 -5.12 -4.64 22.42
C GLY A 178 -5.62 -3.21 22.60
N LEU A 179 -5.43 -2.59 23.78
CA LEU A 179 -5.75 -1.16 23.95
C LEU A 179 -4.80 -0.31 23.13
N SER A 180 -5.38 0.53 22.25
CA SER A 180 -4.64 1.47 21.41
C SER A 180 -4.74 2.89 21.96
N MET A 181 -3.62 3.62 21.94
CA MET A 181 -3.50 5.00 22.40
C MET A 181 -2.73 5.84 21.36
N LEU A 182 -3.33 6.94 20.93
CA LEU A 182 -2.65 7.95 20.14
C LEU A 182 -2.24 9.11 21.04
N ILE A 183 -0.96 9.44 21.09
CA ILE A 183 -0.43 10.56 21.86
C ILE A 183 0.06 11.60 20.86
N ARG A 184 -0.49 12.82 20.93
CA ARG A 184 -0.11 13.96 20.11
C ARG A 184 0.66 15.00 20.92
N GLY A 185 1.49 15.78 20.25
CA GLY A 185 2.28 16.85 20.87
C GLY A 185 3.57 16.36 21.52
N THR A 186 3.98 15.11 21.29
CA THR A 186 5.26 14.59 21.77
C THR A 186 6.41 14.77 20.77
N HIS A 187 6.16 15.44 19.65
CA HIS A 187 7.14 15.66 18.57
C HIS A 187 7.81 14.36 18.10
N GLY A 188 7.04 13.26 18.05
CA GLY A 188 7.51 11.94 17.63
C GLY A 188 8.36 11.19 18.67
N VAL A 189 8.56 11.75 19.87
CA VAL A 189 9.26 11.03 20.94
C VAL A 189 8.31 9.96 21.52
N MET A 190 8.81 8.72 21.58
CA MET A 190 8.09 7.57 22.12
C MET A 190 8.42 7.34 23.59
N PRO A 191 7.49 6.83 24.42
CA PRO A 191 7.81 6.38 25.76
C PRO A 191 8.72 5.14 25.69
N GLU A 192 9.59 5.00 26.69
CA GLU A 192 10.45 3.82 26.87
C GLU A 192 9.77 2.74 27.70
N HIS A 193 8.95 3.14 28.69
CA HIS A 193 8.25 2.22 29.61
C HIS A 193 6.82 2.69 29.88
N ILE A 194 5.92 1.73 30.07
CA ILE A 194 4.54 1.96 30.52
C ILE A 194 4.29 1.15 31.80
N TYR A 195 3.75 1.79 32.82
CA TYR A 195 3.46 1.15 34.11
C TYR A 195 2.00 1.30 34.49
N ALA A 196 1.40 0.23 35.00
CA ALA A 196 0.15 0.29 35.75
C ALA A 196 0.44 0.79 37.19
N LEU A 197 -0.12 1.95 37.56
CA LEU A 197 0.36 2.70 38.73
C LEU A 197 0.02 2.08 40.09
N TYR A 198 -1.01 1.25 40.20
CA TYR A 198 -1.40 0.74 41.51
C TYR A 198 -0.39 -0.23 42.13
N ASP A 199 0.21 -1.09 41.30
CA ASP A 199 1.25 -2.03 41.72
C ASP A 199 2.60 -1.74 41.08
N ASN A 200 2.69 -0.64 40.31
CA ASN A 200 3.88 -0.27 39.54
C ASN A 200 4.37 -1.41 38.64
N THR A 201 3.43 -2.20 38.10
CA THR A 201 3.71 -3.28 37.16
C THR A 201 4.00 -2.69 35.79
N GLU A 202 5.13 -3.07 35.21
CA GLU A 202 5.48 -2.70 33.84
C GLU A 202 4.58 -3.47 32.85
N LEU A 203 4.10 -2.77 31.83
CA LEU A 203 3.23 -3.31 30.79
C LEU A 203 3.99 -3.37 29.48
N ASP A 204 3.96 -4.51 28.82
CA ASP A 204 4.51 -4.65 27.48
C ASP A 204 3.63 -3.88 26.47
N PHE A 205 4.28 -3.16 25.57
CA PHE A 205 3.62 -2.42 24.54
C PHE A 205 4.43 -2.44 23.24
N ALA A 206 3.76 -2.24 22.12
CA ALA A 206 4.38 -2.08 20.82
C ALA A 206 4.04 -0.72 20.20
N THR A 207 4.98 -0.19 19.47
CA THR A 207 4.81 1.02 18.66
C THR A 207 4.56 0.65 17.21
N MET A 208 4.18 1.61 16.38
CA MET A 208 4.05 1.40 14.92
C MET A 208 5.34 0.94 14.25
N MET A 209 6.50 1.12 14.88
CA MET A 209 7.78 0.58 14.38
C MET A 209 7.90 -0.93 14.59
N GLN A 210 7.17 -1.47 15.55
CA GLN A 210 7.17 -2.87 15.97
C GLN A 210 5.83 -3.54 15.60
N MET A 211 5.35 -3.29 14.38
CA MET A 211 4.08 -3.83 13.91
C MET A 211 4.01 -5.37 13.95
N GLU A 212 5.16 -6.02 13.87
CA GLU A 212 5.28 -7.49 13.92
C GLU A 212 4.92 -8.07 15.29
N ASP A 213 5.03 -7.27 16.35
CA ASP A 213 4.72 -7.68 17.73
C ASP A 213 3.22 -7.48 18.08
N ILE A 214 2.44 -6.92 17.16
CA ILE A 214 1.00 -6.67 17.34
C ILE A 214 0.19 -7.74 16.60
N ASP A 215 -0.84 -8.26 17.23
CA ASP A 215 -1.76 -9.23 16.63
C ASP A 215 -2.48 -8.65 15.41
N MET A 216 -2.07 -9.08 14.22
CA MET A 216 -2.71 -8.67 12.97
C MET A 216 -4.03 -9.38 12.77
N VAL A 217 -4.97 -8.67 12.17
CA VAL A 217 -6.26 -9.21 11.77
C VAL A 217 -6.11 -10.07 10.52
N GLU A 218 -6.83 -11.21 10.42
CA GLU A 218 -7.06 -11.83 9.13
C GLU A 218 -7.74 -10.77 8.19
N PRO A 219 -7.23 -10.45 7.03
CA PRO A 219 -6.34 -11.22 6.15
C PRO A 219 -4.85 -10.86 6.21
N PHE A 220 -4.36 -10.17 7.21
CA PHE A 220 -2.96 -9.69 7.27
C PHE A 220 -2.06 -10.58 8.14
N ASP A 221 -2.59 -11.61 8.81
CA ASP A 221 -1.84 -12.51 9.68
C ASP A 221 -0.69 -13.22 8.95
N ALA A 222 0.48 -13.18 9.59
CA ALA A 222 1.76 -13.63 9.05
C ALA A 222 1.91 -15.14 8.85
N GLN A 223 1.08 -15.95 9.48
CA GLN A 223 1.26 -17.41 9.48
C GLN A 223 1.02 -18.08 8.11
N GLN A 224 0.48 -17.35 7.13
CA GLN A 224 0.08 -17.93 5.84
C GLN A 224 0.94 -17.59 4.63
N SER A 225 1.87 -16.61 4.67
CA SER A 225 2.72 -16.32 3.51
C SER A 225 4.04 -15.61 3.84
N SER A 226 5.12 -16.16 3.35
CA SER A 226 6.48 -15.90 3.82
C SER A 226 7.19 -14.62 3.36
N ASN A 227 6.80 -13.93 2.30
CA ASN A 227 7.55 -12.77 1.79
C ASN A 227 6.69 -11.60 1.30
N GLU A 228 5.42 -11.80 1.00
CA GLU A 228 4.55 -10.77 0.43
C GLU A 228 3.98 -9.82 1.48
N GLN A 229 3.93 -10.26 2.75
CA GLN A 229 3.42 -9.46 3.87
C GLN A 229 4.34 -8.33 4.28
N PHE A 230 5.64 -8.57 4.30
CA PHE A 230 6.65 -7.54 4.64
C PHE A 230 6.54 -6.30 3.76
N ALA A 231 6.03 -6.47 2.55
CA ALA A 231 5.84 -5.42 1.58
C ALA A 231 4.90 -4.32 2.04
N PHE A 232 3.72 -4.70 2.47
CA PHE A 232 2.71 -3.76 2.94
C PHE A 232 3.13 -3.11 4.25
N ILE A 233 3.67 -3.90 5.18
CA ILE A 233 4.13 -3.45 6.49
C ILE A 233 5.16 -2.35 6.38
N GLU A 234 6.19 -2.51 5.55
CA GLU A 234 7.22 -1.48 5.38
C GLU A 234 6.64 -0.16 4.83
N THR A 235 5.74 -0.25 3.85
CA THR A 235 5.08 0.96 3.32
C THR A 235 4.18 1.60 4.38
N TRP A 236 3.45 0.81 5.15
CA TRP A 236 2.62 1.33 6.23
C TRP A 236 3.44 1.97 7.35
N LYS A 237 4.59 1.38 7.72
CA LYS A 237 5.56 2.01 8.64
C LYS A 237 6.03 3.35 8.11
N GLU A 238 6.46 3.42 6.83
CA GLU A 238 6.88 4.67 6.20
C GLU A 238 5.77 5.74 6.25
N CYS A 239 4.51 5.35 5.98
CA CYS A 239 3.36 6.26 6.04
C CYS A 239 3.08 6.76 7.46
N LEU A 240 3.11 5.88 8.45
CA LEU A 240 2.81 6.21 9.83
C LEU A 240 3.92 7.01 10.50
N LEU A 241 5.19 6.84 10.06
CA LEU A 241 6.31 7.69 10.47
C LEU A 241 6.12 9.15 10.06
N ASN A 242 5.39 9.42 9.00
CA ASN A 242 5.07 10.78 8.56
C ASN A 242 4.08 11.51 9.48
N LEU A 243 3.50 10.81 10.47
CA LEU A 243 2.73 11.44 11.57
C LEU A 243 3.69 12.06 12.59
N ASN A 244 4.53 13.00 12.16
CA ASN A 244 5.68 13.56 12.89
C ASN A 244 5.41 14.10 14.30
N ASP A 245 4.15 14.27 14.68
CA ASP A 245 3.74 14.87 15.95
C ASP A 245 2.91 13.92 16.83
N ALA A 246 2.73 12.66 16.41
CA ALA A 246 1.89 11.70 17.09
C ALA A 246 2.58 10.34 17.27
N ALA A 247 2.40 9.74 18.44
CA ALA A 247 2.84 8.39 18.77
C ALA A 247 1.62 7.48 18.92
N LEU A 248 1.52 6.42 18.10
CA LEU A 248 0.50 5.40 18.26
C LEU A 248 1.09 4.18 18.95
N LEU A 249 0.50 3.82 20.09
CA LEU A 249 0.92 2.76 20.98
C LEU A 249 -0.15 1.69 21.10
N TYR A 250 0.27 0.43 21.21
CA TYR A 250 -0.57 -0.72 21.51
C TYR A 250 -0.07 -1.44 22.74
N ILE A 251 -0.94 -1.70 23.69
CA ILE A 251 -0.60 -2.57 24.83
C ILE A 251 -0.69 -4.02 24.35
N THR A 252 0.44 -4.73 24.38
CA THR A 252 0.54 -6.13 23.95
C THR A 252 0.55 -7.11 25.13
N ASP A 253 0.67 -6.59 26.33
CA ASP A 253 0.78 -7.37 27.56
C ASP A 253 -0.46 -8.24 27.81
N PRO A 254 -0.31 -9.58 27.87
CA PRO A 254 -1.41 -10.50 28.14
C PRO A 254 -1.74 -10.64 29.63
N ILE A 255 -1.18 -9.80 30.52
CA ILE A 255 -1.39 -9.90 31.97
C ILE A 255 -2.89 -9.80 32.26
N VAL A 256 -3.44 -10.90 32.78
CA VAL A 256 -4.79 -10.97 33.30
C VAL A 256 -4.73 -10.93 34.82
N ASN A 257 -4.83 -9.74 35.41
CA ASN A 257 -4.82 -9.57 36.84
C ASN A 257 -5.71 -8.40 37.26
N ARG A 258 -6.85 -8.72 37.87
CA ARG A 258 -7.81 -7.73 38.40
C ARG A 258 -7.19 -6.79 39.44
N ASP A 259 -6.19 -7.23 40.18
CA ASP A 259 -5.58 -6.43 41.23
C ASP A 259 -4.68 -5.31 40.68
N VAL A 260 -4.13 -5.47 39.49
CA VAL A 260 -3.29 -4.45 38.78
C VAL A 260 -4.15 -3.31 38.26
N PHE A 261 -5.36 -3.60 37.79
CA PHE A 261 -6.28 -2.63 37.20
C PHE A 261 -7.41 -2.18 38.12
N LYS A 262 -7.16 -2.15 39.45
CA LYS A 262 -8.15 -1.69 40.43
C LYS A 262 -8.60 -0.25 40.15
N HIS A 263 -9.88 -0.07 40.22
CA HIS A 263 -10.52 1.25 40.11
C HIS A 263 -10.41 1.98 41.43
N ARG A 264 -9.64 3.06 41.47
CA ARG A 264 -9.53 3.97 42.61
C ARG A 264 -9.51 5.39 42.11
N ALA A 265 -9.90 6.34 42.94
CA ALA A 265 -9.85 7.74 42.55
C ALA A 265 -8.45 8.16 42.12
N TYR A 266 -7.43 7.76 42.85
CA TYR A 266 -6.02 8.06 42.54
C TYR A 266 -5.06 7.07 43.24
N PRO A 267 -3.82 6.90 42.71
CA PRO A 267 -2.75 6.14 43.35
C PRO A 267 -2.28 6.82 44.64
N ARG A 268 -1.90 6.02 45.67
CA ARG A 268 -1.41 6.57 46.95
C ARG A 268 -0.27 7.54 46.82
N ILE A 269 0.56 7.40 45.80
CA ILE A 269 1.74 8.25 45.55
C ILE A 269 1.33 9.72 45.27
N PHE A 270 0.12 9.94 44.73
CA PHE A 270 -0.40 11.30 44.46
C PHE A 270 -0.64 12.11 45.74
N GLN A 271 -0.91 11.43 46.88
CA GLN A 271 -1.05 12.10 48.18
C GLN A 271 0.24 12.82 48.62
N GLN A 272 1.39 12.39 48.12
CA GLN A 272 2.67 13.02 48.43
C GLN A 272 2.99 14.20 47.48
N TRP A 273 2.37 14.25 46.34
CA TRP A 273 2.70 15.20 45.27
C TRP A 273 1.65 16.28 45.06
N LEU A 274 0.40 15.99 45.38
CA LEU A 274 -0.72 16.88 45.05
C LEU A 274 -1.42 17.36 46.32
N GLU A 275 -1.91 18.61 46.28
CA GLU A 275 -2.69 19.20 47.34
C GLU A 275 -4.06 18.55 47.52
N SER A 276 -4.62 18.58 48.73
CA SER A 276 -5.91 17.98 49.07
C SER A 276 -7.06 18.46 48.17
N ASP A 277 -7.02 19.73 47.75
CA ASP A 277 -8.04 20.33 46.87
C ASP A 277 -8.01 19.70 45.48
N VAL A 278 -6.83 19.41 44.95
CA VAL A 278 -6.64 18.74 43.66
C VAL A 278 -7.08 17.28 43.79
N LEU A 279 -6.69 16.60 44.86
CA LEU A 279 -7.06 15.21 45.12
C LEU A 279 -8.58 15.00 45.25
N SER A 280 -9.29 15.96 45.77
CA SER A 280 -10.76 15.91 45.90
C SER A 280 -11.50 15.95 44.57
N ARG A 281 -10.84 16.31 43.49
CA ARG A 281 -11.43 16.44 42.14
C ARG A 281 -11.33 15.15 41.32
N PHE A 282 -10.55 14.17 41.79
CA PHE A 282 -10.53 12.85 41.15
C PHE A 282 -11.79 12.08 41.45
N GLU A 283 -12.43 11.55 40.44
CA GLU A 283 -13.57 10.66 40.57
C GLU A 283 -13.10 9.27 41.02
N ASN A 284 -14.00 8.55 41.71
CA ASN A 284 -13.78 7.13 41.92
C ASN A 284 -13.82 6.40 40.57
N GLU A 285 -13.31 5.21 40.44
CA GLU A 285 -13.38 4.40 39.19
C GLU A 285 -12.49 4.94 38.05
N THR A 286 -11.22 5.06 38.36
CA THR A 286 -10.20 5.48 37.40
C THR A 286 -9.06 4.47 37.37
N ILE A 287 -8.64 4.06 36.17
CA ILE A 287 -7.46 3.25 35.94
C ILE A 287 -6.30 4.19 35.63
N TRP A 288 -5.19 4.07 36.35
CA TRP A 288 -4.05 4.94 36.17
C TRP A 288 -2.86 4.21 35.55
N MET A 289 -2.28 4.83 34.54
CA MET A 289 -1.04 4.41 33.87
C MET A 289 -0.02 5.55 33.90
N ARG A 290 1.27 5.19 33.88
CA ARG A 290 2.39 6.11 33.75
C ARG A 290 3.21 5.73 32.54
N LEU A 291 3.48 6.69 31.70
CA LEU A 291 4.37 6.58 30.55
C LEU A 291 5.66 7.33 30.87
N ASP A 292 6.78 6.62 30.86
CA ASP A 292 8.12 7.17 31.09
C ASP A 292 8.80 7.40 29.75
N PHE A 293 9.15 8.64 29.48
CA PHE A 293 9.89 9.07 28.27
C PHE A 293 11.39 9.09 28.54
N PRO A 294 12.25 9.16 27.50
CA PRO A 294 13.70 9.22 27.64
C PRO A 294 14.18 10.28 28.63
N GLU A 295 15.30 9.98 29.31
CA GLU A 295 15.90 10.93 30.25
C GLU A 295 16.23 12.27 29.57
N GLY A 296 15.87 13.36 30.22
CA GLY A 296 16.06 14.73 29.70
C GLY A 296 14.94 15.24 28.78
N TYR A 297 13.99 14.39 28.38
CA TYR A 297 12.78 14.84 27.69
C TYR A 297 11.80 15.48 28.68
N VAL A 298 11.19 16.57 28.28
CA VAL A 298 10.12 17.22 29.06
C VAL A 298 8.81 17.04 28.30
N VAL A 299 7.86 16.35 28.93
CA VAL A 299 6.56 16.11 28.31
C VAL A 299 5.81 17.45 28.17
N PRO A 300 5.40 17.83 26.96
CA PRO A 300 4.66 19.08 26.74
C PRO A 300 3.32 19.09 27.49
N ASN A 301 2.97 20.26 28.05
CA ASN A 301 1.75 20.43 28.84
C ASN A 301 0.46 20.39 28.01
N ASP A 302 0.56 20.52 26.71
CA ASP A 302 -0.52 20.48 25.72
C ASP A 302 -0.65 19.15 25.01
N CYS A 303 0.16 18.14 25.39
CA CYS A 303 0.04 16.80 24.81
C CYS A 303 -1.40 16.27 24.97
N MET A 304 -1.91 15.59 23.95
CA MET A 304 -3.25 15.00 23.91
C MET A 304 -3.16 13.49 23.80
N VAL A 305 -4.07 12.79 24.48
CA VAL A 305 -4.18 11.33 24.40
C VAL A 305 -5.59 10.97 23.95
N GLU A 306 -5.68 10.15 22.93
CA GLU A 306 -6.92 9.58 22.41
C GLU A 306 -6.85 8.06 22.49
N LEU A 307 -7.86 7.43 23.11
CA LEU A 307 -8.00 5.97 23.15
C LEU A 307 -8.86 5.47 21.98
N GLY A 308 -8.63 4.23 21.57
CA GLY A 308 -9.44 3.60 20.52
C GLY A 308 -9.14 4.14 19.11
N VAL A 309 -7.96 4.73 18.90
CA VAL A 309 -7.48 5.10 17.56
C VAL A 309 -6.79 3.91 16.94
N ILE A 310 -7.26 3.49 15.77
CA ILE A 310 -6.75 2.30 15.08
C ILE A 310 -6.34 2.61 13.64
N PRO A 311 -5.29 1.96 13.13
CA PRO A 311 -4.98 2.00 11.72
C PRO A 311 -5.92 1.09 10.93
N VAL A 312 -6.47 1.64 9.86
CA VAL A 312 -7.32 0.94 8.91
C VAL A 312 -6.76 1.06 7.50
N THR A 313 -6.97 0.06 6.68
CA THR A 313 -6.44 0.02 5.33
C THR A 313 -7.54 -0.21 4.30
N ASN A 314 -7.35 0.37 3.11
CA ASN A 314 -8.29 0.26 2.00
C ASN A 314 -8.19 -1.10 1.32
N VAL A 315 -8.96 -2.05 1.79
CA VAL A 315 -9.00 -3.43 1.29
C VAL A 315 -10.43 -3.96 1.29
N ASP A 316 -10.79 -4.67 0.21
CA ASP A 316 -12.03 -5.42 0.07
C ASP A 316 -11.75 -6.92 0.04
N VAL A 317 -12.48 -7.67 0.87
CA VAL A 317 -12.48 -9.14 0.83
C VAL A 317 -13.56 -9.61 -0.13
N ASN A 318 -13.15 -10.30 -1.18
CA ASN A 318 -14.02 -10.78 -2.25
C ASN A 318 -14.01 -12.30 -2.34
N THR A 319 -15.09 -12.86 -2.85
CA THR A 319 -15.22 -14.31 -3.08
C THR A 319 -15.71 -14.56 -4.49
N LEU A 320 -15.09 -15.50 -5.17
CA LEU A 320 -15.55 -16.02 -6.46
C LEU A 320 -15.58 -17.55 -6.45
N THR A 321 -16.29 -18.13 -7.40
CA THR A 321 -16.42 -19.58 -7.53
C THR A 321 -16.02 -19.99 -8.94
N LEU A 322 -15.02 -20.89 -9.02
CA LEU A 322 -14.62 -21.55 -10.27
C LEU A 322 -15.41 -22.85 -10.43
N THR A 323 -15.86 -23.10 -11.64
CA THR A 323 -16.60 -24.32 -12.01
C THR A 323 -15.98 -24.95 -13.26
N GLN A 324 -16.39 -26.15 -13.61
CA GLN A 324 -15.92 -26.80 -14.82
C GLN A 324 -16.28 -26.03 -16.10
N THR A 325 -17.41 -25.32 -16.08
CA THR A 325 -17.85 -24.46 -17.21
C THR A 325 -17.13 -23.10 -17.22
N GLN A 326 -16.67 -22.63 -16.06
CA GLN A 326 -15.96 -21.38 -15.90
C GLN A 326 -14.71 -21.59 -15.03
N PRO A 327 -13.65 -22.22 -15.60
CA PRO A 327 -12.43 -22.56 -14.87
C PRO A 327 -11.47 -21.36 -14.70
N ILE A 328 -11.78 -20.23 -15.31
CA ILE A 328 -10.99 -19.00 -15.33
C ILE A 328 -11.89 -17.84 -14.94
N ALA A 329 -11.41 -16.99 -14.03
CA ALA A 329 -12.14 -15.77 -13.61
C ALA A 329 -11.18 -14.62 -13.35
N LYS A 330 -11.64 -13.38 -13.57
CA LYS A 330 -10.88 -12.15 -13.29
C LYS A 330 -10.94 -11.84 -11.79
N LEU A 331 -9.79 -11.55 -11.20
CA LEU A 331 -9.64 -11.21 -9.78
C LEU A 331 -9.79 -9.69 -9.56
N GLN A 332 -10.86 -9.12 -10.07
CA GLN A 332 -11.19 -7.70 -9.93
C GLN A 332 -12.69 -7.54 -9.68
N LYS A 333 -13.08 -6.56 -8.89
CA LYS A 333 -14.48 -6.22 -8.60
C LYS A 333 -14.91 -4.90 -9.26
N GLY A 334 -14.33 -4.53 -10.34
CA GLY A 334 -14.59 -3.28 -11.07
C GLY A 334 -13.30 -2.84 -11.77
N ASP A 335 -13.42 -1.81 -12.59
CA ASP A 335 -12.30 -1.34 -13.41
C ASP A 335 -11.21 -0.66 -12.55
N ASP A 336 -11.60 -0.07 -11.41
CA ASP A 336 -10.71 0.70 -10.52
C ASP A 336 -10.15 -0.14 -9.36
N SER A 337 -10.38 -1.47 -9.33
CA SER A 337 -9.89 -2.33 -8.25
C SER A 337 -8.70 -3.17 -8.69
N PHE A 338 -7.70 -3.28 -7.83
CA PHE A 338 -6.48 -4.05 -8.07
C PHE A 338 -6.44 -5.27 -7.15
N PHE A 339 -6.08 -6.41 -7.72
CA PHE A 339 -5.84 -7.64 -6.97
C PHE A 339 -4.59 -7.50 -6.10
N LEU A 340 -4.66 -7.98 -4.85
CA LEU A 340 -3.51 -8.03 -3.95
C LEU A 340 -3.03 -9.47 -3.72
N ARG A 341 -3.89 -10.32 -3.16
CA ARG A 341 -3.54 -11.73 -2.91
C ARG A 341 -4.77 -12.62 -2.74
N ILE A 342 -4.56 -13.93 -2.83
CA ILE A 342 -5.54 -14.95 -2.43
C ILE A 342 -5.41 -15.22 -0.93
N LEU A 343 -6.53 -15.28 -0.21
CA LEU A 343 -6.60 -15.62 1.20
C LEU A 343 -6.78 -17.12 1.38
N GLU A 344 -7.83 -17.66 0.78
CA GLU A 344 -8.23 -19.03 0.96
C GLU A 344 -8.77 -19.62 -0.34
N THR A 345 -8.53 -20.92 -0.52
CA THR A 345 -9.11 -21.69 -1.61
C THR A 345 -9.70 -22.99 -1.07
N SER A 346 -10.97 -23.24 -1.37
CA SER A 346 -11.63 -24.46 -0.95
C SER A 346 -12.36 -25.11 -2.13
N THR A 347 -12.15 -26.41 -2.34
CA THR A 347 -12.82 -27.17 -3.40
C THR A 347 -13.85 -28.11 -2.80
N SER A 348 -15.10 -27.99 -3.23
CA SER A 348 -16.17 -28.92 -2.86
C SER A 348 -16.34 -29.97 -3.95
N SER A 349 -16.28 -31.25 -3.59
CA SER A 349 -16.70 -32.33 -4.44
C SER A 349 -17.94 -33.00 -3.84
N ASN A 350 -18.98 -33.19 -4.66
CA ASN A 350 -20.26 -33.77 -4.19
C ASN A 350 -20.15 -35.23 -3.67
N LYS A 351 -18.97 -35.83 -3.71
CA LYS A 351 -18.84 -37.23 -3.29
C LYS A 351 -18.48 -37.47 -1.84
N GLN A 352 -18.05 -36.48 -1.04
CA GLN A 352 -17.73 -36.75 0.37
C GLN A 352 -17.58 -35.51 1.30
N GLY A 353 -17.89 -34.30 0.89
CA GLY A 353 -17.81 -33.14 1.82
C GLY A 353 -16.39 -32.79 2.30
N PHE A 354 -15.37 -33.26 1.60
CA PHE A 354 -13.98 -32.95 1.92
C PHE A 354 -13.56 -31.63 1.26
N ASN A 355 -13.26 -30.64 2.07
CA ASN A 355 -12.51 -29.46 1.65
C ASN A 355 -11.04 -29.87 1.53
N MET A 356 -10.52 -29.99 0.33
CA MET A 356 -9.07 -30.12 0.13
C MET A 356 -8.45 -28.73 0.13
N MET A 357 -7.75 -28.38 1.21
CA MET A 357 -6.88 -27.21 1.25
C MET A 357 -5.59 -27.51 0.46
N GLY A 358 -5.12 -26.55 -0.33
CA GLY A 358 -3.77 -26.59 -0.91
C GLY A 358 -3.64 -27.06 -2.36
N GLU A 359 -4.71 -27.07 -3.14
CA GLU A 359 -4.60 -27.38 -4.58
C GLU A 359 -4.09 -26.19 -5.39
N GLU A 360 -3.19 -26.47 -6.33
CA GLU A 360 -2.56 -25.47 -7.21
C GLU A 360 -3.60 -24.64 -7.97
N ILE A 361 -3.73 -23.40 -7.56
CA ILE A 361 -4.40 -22.34 -8.30
C ILE A 361 -3.33 -21.49 -8.98
N ILE A 362 -3.51 -21.26 -10.25
CA ILE A 362 -2.58 -20.44 -11.03
C ILE A 362 -3.16 -19.01 -11.11
N VAL A 363 -2.41 -18.05 -10.60
CA VAL A 363 -2.70 -16.62 -10.78
C VAL A 363 -1.78 -16.08 -11.86
N ARG A 364 -2.35 -15.36 -12.83
CA ARG A 364 -1.60 -14.76 -13.94
C ARG A 364 -2.13 -13.37 -14.24
N ASP A 365 -1.20 -12.43 -14.36
CA ASP A 365 -1.47 -11.16 -15.01
C ASP A 365 -1.52 -11.37 -16.52
N PHE A 366 -2.57 -10.88 -17.12
CA PHE A 366 -2.78 -10.92 -18.56
C PHE A 366 -2.84 -9.49 -19.11
N ASP A 367 -1.97 -9.20 -20.06
CA ASP A 367 -2.01 -7.96 -20.82
C ASP A 367 -2.43 -8.28 -22.26
N ALA A 368 -3.62 -7.85 -22.64
CA ALA A 368 -4.19 -8.10 -23.97
C ALA A 368 -3.32 -7.53 -25.10
N GLN A 369 -2.54 -6.47 -24.83
CA GLN A 369 -1.64 -5.87 -25.81
C GLN A 369 -0.33 -6.63 -25.99
N CYS A 370 0.11 -7.34 -24.95
CA CYS A 370 1.40 -8.06 -24.95
C CYS A 370 1.31 -9.54 -25.25
N TYR A 371 0.12 -10.14 -25.14
CA TYR A 371 -0.04 -11.59 -25.21
C TYR A 371 -0.60 -12.03 -26.56
N ASN A 372 0.23 -12.76 -27.33
CA ASN A 372 -0.21 -13.44 -28.53
C ASN A 372 0.00 -14.96 -28.36
N ASN A 373 -1.04 -15.75 -28.62
CA ASN A 373 -0.96 -17.22 -28.53
C ASN A 373 0.21 -17.83 -29.35
N GLY A 374 0.59 -17.15 -30.46
CA GLY A 374 1.75 -17.53 -31.26
C GLY A 374 3.09 -17.38 -30.53
N ASP A 375 3.17 -16.47 -29.57
CA ASP A 375 4.41 -16.19 -28.84
C ASP A 375 4.70 -17.28 -27.82
N LEU A 376 3.68 -17.79 -27.11
CA LEU A 376 3.83 -18.91 -26.21
C LEU A 376 4.40 -20.15 -26.95
N TYR A 377 3.86 -20.47 -28.13
CA TYR A 377 4.38 -21.56 -28.94
C TYR A 377 5.82 -21.34 -29.37
N ARG A 378 6.18 -20.10 -29.73
CA ARG A 378 7.55 -19.73 -30.14
C ARG A 378 8.53 -19.83 -28.96
N ASP A 379 8.13 -19.38 -27.78
CA ASP A 379 8.96 -19.45 -26.57
C ASP A 379 9.22 -20.90 -26.16
N VAL A 380 8.18 -21.75 -26.17
CA VAL A 380 8.32 -23.18 -25.92
C VAL A 380 9.21 -23.84 -26.97
N ARG A 381 9.09 -23.47 -28.24
CA ARG A 381 9.94 -23.96 -29.33
C ARG A 381 11.39 -23.49 -29.16
N ASN A 382 11.62 -22.25 -28.78
CA ASN A 382 12.97 -21.74 -28.52
C ASN A 382 13.62 -22.43 -27.32
N LEU A 383 12.85 -22.67 -26.25
CA LEU A 383 13.30 -23.44 -25.10
C LEU A 383 13.69 -24.87 -25.52
N TYR A 384 12.85 -25.52 -26.33
CA TYR A 384 13.15 -26.84 -26.89
C TYR A 384 14.42 -26.84 -27.72
N ASN A 385 14.61 -25.87 -28.60
CA ASN A 385 15.82 -25.81 -29.44
C ASN A 385 17.07 -25.63 -28.56
N ARG A 386 17.04 -24.75 -27.56
CA ARG A 386 18.13 -24.60 -26.58
C ARG A 386 18.41 -25.93 -25.87
N PHE A 387 17.36 -26.60 -25.40
CA PHE A 387 17.52 -27.90 -24.74
C PHE A 387 18.13 -28.95 -25.66
N VAL A 388 17.74 -28.97 -26.93
CA VAL A 388 18.32 -29.87 -27.94
C VAL A 388 19.79 -29.57 -28.18
N ASP A 389 20.14 -28.28 -28.31
CA ASP A 389 21.53 -27.85 -28.52
C ASP A 389 22.40 -28.22 -27.32
N ASP A 390 21.94 -27.96 -26.10
CA ASP A 390 22.65 -28.37 -24.87
C ASP A 390 22.72 -29.90 -24.72
N TYR A 391 21.66 -30.61 -25.08
CA TYR A 391 21.63 -32.08 -25.03
C TYR A 391 22.68 -32.69 -25.95
N TYR A 392 22.75 -32.24 -27.21
CA TYR A 392 23.76 -32.75 -28.16
C TYR A 392 25.17 -32.32 -27.76
N ALA A 393 25.36 -31.13 -27.27
CA ALA A 393 26.67 -30.62 -26.87
C ALA A 393 27.24 -31.33 -25.62
N PHE A 394 26.40 -31.63 -24.62
CA PHE A 394 26.88 -32.06 -23.32
C PHE A 394 26.47 -33.49 -22.93
N ILE A 395 25.32 -33.99 -23.36
CA ILE A 395 24.78 -35.29 -22.91
C ILE A 395 25.13 -36.37 -23.90
N GLU A 396 24.97 -36.16 -25.19
CA GLU A 396 25.31 -37.15 -26.20
C GLU A 396 26.81 -37.45 -26.27
N TYR A 397 27.64 -36.40 -26.03
CA TYR A 397 29.08 -36.55 -25.92
C TYR A 397 29.51 -37.44 -24.75
N ASN A 398 28.73 -37.49 -23.68
CA ASN A 398 28.95 -38.36 -22.52
C ASN A 398 28.34 -39.78 -22.66
N GLY A 399 27.81 -40.15 -23.82
CA GLY A 399 27.36 -41.52 -24.13
C GLY A 399 25.96 -41.88 -23.60
N ILE A 400 25.18 -40.94 -23.11
CA ILE A 400 23.81 -41.19 -22.67
C ILE A 400 22.87 -41.00 -23.88
N LYS A 401 22.39 -42.12 -24.44
CA LYS A 401 21.48 -42.14 -25.60
C LYS A 401 20.02 -42.21 -25.11
N ASP A 402 19.41 -41.13 -24.78
CA ASP A 402 17.98 -41.07 -24.46
C ASP A 402 17.19 -40.16 -25.45
N GLY A 403 17.33 -40.50 -26.74
CA GLY A 403 16.62 -39.78 -27.82
C GLY A 403 15.09 -39.94 -27.78
N GLU A 404 14.56 -40.84 -26.96
CA GLU A 404 13.13 -41.10 -26.87
C GLU A 404 12.38 -40.01 -26.12
N VAL A 405 12.99 -39.46 -25.07
CA VAL A 405 12.44 -38.32 -24.29
C VAL A 405 12.36 -37.04 -25.16
N LEU A 406 13.41 -36.79 -25.94
CA LEU A 406 13.41 -35.63 -26.87
C LEU A 406 12.36 -35.80 -27.98
N LYS A 407 12.14 -37.03 -28.46
CA LYS A 407 11.12 -37.31 -29.46
C LYS A 407 9.70 -37.06 -28.90
N GLN A 408 9.43 -37.55 -27.70
CA GLN A 408 8.16 -37.31 -27.00
C GLN A 408 7.93 -35.83 -26.74
N LEU A 409 8.96 -35.08 -26.30
CA LEU A 409 8.89 -33.62 -26.08
C LEU A 409 8.57 -32.88 -27.39
N ARG A 410 9.23 -33.25 -28.50
CA ARG A 410 8.97 -32.70 -29.83
C ARG A 410 7.54 -32.99 -30.32
N GLU A 411 7.03 -34.19 -30.11
CA GLU A 411 5.64 -34.53 -30.44
C GLU A 411 4.64 -33.74 -29.63
N THR A 412 4.94 -33.53 -28.36
CA THR A 412 4.10 -32.72 -27.45
C THR A 412 4.08 -31.25 -27.87
N ILE A 413 5.23 -30.69 -28.23
CA ILE A 413 5.33 -29.32 -28.74
C ILE A 413 4.60 -29.15 -30.06
N ASN A 414 4.69 -30.11 -30.95
CA ASN A 414 3.94 -30.08 -32.21
C ASN A 414 2.41 -30.20 -32.02
N LYS A 415 1.97 -30.94 -31.01
CA LYS A 415 0.55 -30.99 -30.60
C LYS A 415 0.11 -29.65 -30.02
N LEU A 416 0.94 -29.06 -29.18
CA LEU A 416 0.70 -27.72 -28.61
C LEU A 416 0.58 -26.65 -29.73
N GLY A 417 1.50 -26.68 -30.71
CA GLY A 417 1.46 -25.76 -31.86
C GLY A 417 0.18 -25.89 -32.70
N LYS A 418 -0.32 -27.10 -32.85
CA LYS A 418 -1.61 -27.33 -33.52
C LYS A 418 -2.80 -26.82 -32.68
N SER A 419 -2.75 -26.96 -31.37
CA SER A 419 -3.82 -26.51 -30.47
C SER A 419 -3.85 -24.99 -30.33
N VAL A 420 -2.69 -24.33 -30.34
CA VAL A 420 -2.54 -22.86 -30.29
C VAL A 420 -2.94 -22.20 -31.61
N GLY A 421 -2.76 -22.90 -32.75
CA GLY A 421 -3.21 -22.43 -34.07
C GLY A 421 -4.73 -22.47 -34.29
N ILE A 422 -5.47 -23.12 -33.41
CA ILE A 422 -6.94 -23.06 -33.41
C ILE A 422 -7.32 -21.78 -32.65
N LYS A 423 -7.76 -20.76 -33.39
CA LYS A 423 -8.39 -19.56 -32.80
C LYS A 423 -9.58 -20.01 -31.95
N ASN A 424 -9.35 -20.14 -30.64
CA ASN A 424 -10.42 -20.28 -29.69
C ASN A 424 -11.03 -18.88 -29.46
N ASP A 425 -11.94 -18.47 -30.33
CA ASP A 425 -12.75 -17.24 -30.18
C ASP A 425 -13.65 -17.26 -28.92
N ARG A 426 -13.53 -18.29 -28.08
CA ARG A 426 -14.37 -18.48 -26.89
C ARG A 426 -14.00 -17.59 -25.72
N TYR A 427 -12.79 -17.04 -25.66
CA TYR A 427 -12.32 -16.23 -24.56
C TYR A 427 -11.56 -15.01 -25.11
N SER A 428 -12.23 -13.87 -25.23
CA SER A 428 -11.56 -12.57 -25.29
C SER A 428 -11.27 -12.16 -23.84
N PHE A 429 -10.02 -12.19 -23.45
CA PHE A 429 -9.60 -11.68 -22.14
C PHE A 429 -9.21 -10.22 -22.26
N ASP A 430 -9.77 -9.38 -21.39
CA ASP A 430 -9.28 -8.02 -21.19
C ASP A 430 -8.03 -8.04 -20.30
N SER A 431 -7.25 -6.98 -20.34
CA SER A 431 -6.09 -6.85 -19.43
C SER A 431 -6.53 -6.92 -17.96
N GLY A 432 -5.77 -7.63 -17.12
CA GLY A 432 -6.07 -7.79 -15.71
C GLY A 432 -5.47 -9.06 -15.10
N THR A 433 -5.70 -9.24 -13.80
CA THR A 433 -5.25 -10.43 -13.06
C THR A 433 -6.31 -11.52 -13.09
N TYR A 434 -5.95 -12.71 -13.49
CA TYR A 434 -6.84 -13.86 -13.61
C TYR A 434 -6.41 -15.00 -12.70
N VAL A 435 -7.41 -15.67 -12.14
CA VAL A 435 -7.24 -16.96 -11.47
C VAL A 435 -7.74 -18.08 -12.38
N MET A 436 -6.99 -19.15 -12.42
CA MET A 436 -7.36 -20.35 -13.20
C MET A 436 -7.07 -21.61 -12.41
N LYS A 437 -7.94 -22.61 -12.59
CA LYS A 437 -7.77 -23.96 -12.05
C LYS A 437 -8.13 -24.98 -13.10
N ASN A 438 -7.36 -26.07 -13.20
CA ASN A 438 -7.71 -27.19 -14.06
C ASN A 438 -8.83 -28.02 -13.43
N MET A 439 -10.07 -27.66 -13.74
CA MET A 439 -11.26 -28.34 -13.23
C MET A 439 -11.60 -29.65 -13.97
N ALA A 440 -10.86 -30.00 -15.03
CA ALA A 440 -11.13 -31.20 -15.82
C ALA A 440 -10.88 -32.52 -15.05
N GLN A 441 -10.08 -32.45 -13.98
CA GLN A 441 -9.77 -33.59 -13.11
C GLN A 441 -10.85 -33.88 -12.07
N TYR A 442 -11.81 -32.95 -11.90
CA TYR A 442 -12.85 -33.03 -10.88
C TYR A 442 -14.21 -33.44 -11.48
N PRO A 443 -15.12 -33.98 -10.66
CA PRO A 443 -16.49 -34.24 -11.10
C PRO A 443 -17.18 -32.96 -11.63
N PRO A 444 -18.11 -33.04 -12.58
CA PRO A 444 -18.77 -31.90 -13.17
C PRO A 444 -19.51 -30.99 -12.16
N THR A 445 -19.88 -31.56 -11.02
CA THR A 445 -20.59 -30.85 -9.93
C THR A 445 -19.65 -30.17 -8.94
N SER A 446 -18.33 -30.32 -9.12
CA SER A 446 -17.32 -29.71 -8.24
C SER A 446 -17.22 -28.21 -8.51
N SER A 447 -17.04 -27.44 -7.44
CA SER A 447 -16.75 -26.03 -7.51
C SER A 447 -15.57 -25.67 -6.58
N THR A 448 -14.77 -24.71 -6.97
CA THR A 448 -13.70 -24.16 -6.14
C THR A 448 -14.06 -22.75 -5.75
N ARG A 449 -14.20 -22.51 -4.46
CA ARG A 449 -14.36 -21.18 -3.88
C ARG A 449 -12.98 -20.57 -3.69
N VAL A 450 -12.79 -19.37 -4.19
CA VAL A 450 -11.55 -18.58 -4.04
C VAL A 450 -11.90 -17.30 -3.30
N GLN A 451 -11.28 -17.08 -2.17
CA GLN A 451 -11.38 -15.85 -1.40
C GLN A 451 -10.09 -15.05 -1.62
N PHE A 452 -10.24 -13.78 -1.96
CA PHE A 452 -9.13 -12.90 -2.32
C PHE A 452 -9.38 -11.46 -1.88
N ILE A 453 -8.31 -10.69 -1.78
CA ILE A 453 -8.38 -9.27 -1.44
C ILE A 453 -8.02 -8.39 -2.63
N THR A 454 -8.69 -7.24 -2.67
CA THR A 454 -8.47 -6.16 -3.65
C THR A 454 -8.35 -4.83 -2.94
N THR A 455 -7.68 -3.86 -3.57
CA THR A 455 -7.61 -2.47 -3.14
C THR A 455 -8.07 -1.53 -4.25
N MET A 456 -8.43 -0.30 -3.88
CA MET A 456 -8.69 0.78 -4.84
C MET A 456 -7.44 1.64 -5.11
N GLY A 457 -6.26 1.17 -4.67
CA GLY A 457 -4.98 1.82 -4.94
C GLY A 457 -4.95 3.29 -4.53
N PHE A 458 -4.59 4.16 -5.46
CA PHE A 458 -4.50 5.61 -5.24
C PHE A 458 -5.82 6.25 -4.78
N LEU A 459 -6.96 5.75 -5.26
CA LEU A 459 -8.27 6.23 -4.82
C LEU A 459 -8.50 6.01 -3.32
N GLY A 460 -7.81 5.05 -2.71
CA GLY A 460 -7.81 4.84 -1.27
C GLY A 460 -7.21 6.00 -0.46
N ASN A 461 -6.53 6.97 -1.07
CA ASN A 461 -5.97 8.16 -0.39
C ASN A 461 -6.98 9.32 -0.27
N LEU A 462 -8.21 9.14 -0.72
CA LEU A 462 -9.20 10.24 -0.74
C LEU A 462 -9.63 10.75 0.65
N PRO A 463 -9.79 9.91 1.71
CA PRO A 463 -10.18 10.40 3.02
C PRO A 463 -9.14 11.37 3.61
N GLN A 464 -9.61 12.50 4.11
CA GLN A 464 -8.80 13.52 4.75
C GLN A 464 -9.04 13.53 6.26
N GLN A 465 -8.14 14.18 7.00
CA GLN A 465 -8.32 14.38 8.43
C GLN A 465 -9.62 15.18 8.70
N GLY A 466 -10.44 14.70 9.63
CA GLY A 466 -11.74 15.29 9.97
C GLY A 466 -12.91 14.76 9.16
N ASP A 467 -12.67 13.95 8.10
CA ASP A 467 -13.73 13.25 7.41
C ASP A 467 -14.37 12.18 8.30
N THR A 468 -15.54 11.69 7.90
CA THR A 468 -16.24 10.61 8.60
C THR A 468 -16.47 9.40 7.72
N MET A 469 -16.28 8.21 8.30
CA MET A 469 -16.60 6.93 7.67
C MET A 469 -17.83 6.29 8.33
N ASP A 470 -18.62 5.57 7.54
CA ASP A 470 -19.77 4.81 8.05
C ASP A 470 -19.30 3.47 8.66
N ASN A 471 -19.53 3.27 9.95
CA ASN A 471 -19.37 1.95 10.59
C ASN A 471 -20.58 1.07 10.26
N ARG A 472 -20.33 -0.10 9.67
CA ARG A 472 -21.41 -1.00 9.22
C ARG A 472 -21.56 -2.26 10.06
N ARG A 473 -20.54 -2.65 10.83
CA ARG A 473 -20.48 -4.00 11.40
C ARG A 473 -20.28 -4.06 12.91
N ILE A 474 -19.95 -2.96 13.58
CA ILE A 474 -19.75 -2.94 15.02
C ILE A 474 -20.90 -2.17 15.67
N PRO A 475 -21.93 -2.86 16.21
CA PRO A 475 -23.11 -2.18 16.75
C PRO A 475 -22.84 -1.31 17.97
N ALA A 476 -21.80 -1.65 18.75
CA ALA A 476 -21.41 -0.94 19.97
C ALA A 476 -20.67 0.37 19.71
N VAL A 477 -20.08 0.53 18.52
CA VAL A 477 -19.38 1.76 18.09
C VAL A 477 -20.38 2.71 17.43
N GLU A 478 -20.11 4.02 17.51
CA GLU A 478 -20.89 5.04 16.82
C GLU A 478 -20.99 4.76 15.31
N GLN A 479 -22.10 5.22 14.71
CA GLN A 479 -22.35 4.95 13.29
C GLN A 479 -21.35 5.68 12.37
N LYS A 480 -20.92 6.86 12.79
CA LYS A 480 -19.90 7.66 12.09
C LYS A 480 -18.61 7.62 12.89
N VAL A 481 -17.52 7.31 12.20
CA VAL A 481 -16.19 7.19 12.75
C VAL A 481 -15.34 8.31 12.14
N GLU A 482 -14.63 9.04 12.96
CA GLU A 482 -13.80 10.18 12.53
C GLU A 482 -12.45 9.69 11.98
N VAL A 483 -12.01 10.27 10.87
CA VAL A 483 -10.69 10.08 10.30
C VAL A 483 -9.70 11.00 11.01
N VAL A 484 -8.76 10.42 11.72
CA VAL A 484 -7.80 11.13 12.58
C VAL A 484 -6.55 11.58 11.80
N SER A 485 -6.17 10.82 10.79
CA SER A 485 -5.08 11.18 9.86
C SER A 485 -5.55 11.02 8.42
N ALA A 486 -5.06 11.86 7.52
CA ALA A 486 -5.31 11.69 6.10
C ALA A 486 -4.87 10.29 5.63
N ALA A 487 -5.63 9.71 4.72
CA ALA A 487 -5.26 8.43 4.11
C ALA A 487 -4.06 8.61 3.17
N MET A 488 -3.09 7.69 3.24
CA MET A 488 -1.83 7.77 2.49
C MET A 488 -1.28 6.39 2.16
N GLY A 489 -0.30 6.35 1.25
CA GLY A 489 0.39 5.11 0.87
C GLY A 489 -0.34 4.27 -0.18
N GLY A 490 -1.56 4.62 -0.56
CA GLY A 490 -2.28 3.96 -1.65
C GLY A 490 -1.64 4.27 -2.99
N ALA A 491 -1.36 3.24 -3.77
CA ALA A 491 -0.81 3.37 -5.12
C ALA A 491 -1.45 2.36 -6.06
N ASP A 492 -1.66 2.78 -7.30
CA ASP A 492 -2.13 1.91 -8.36
C ASP A 492 -1.00 1.00 -8.85
N LYS A 493 -1.36 -0.04 -9.57
CA LYS A 493 -0.37 -0.89 -10.23
C LYS A 493 0.39 -0.05 -11.25
N SER A 494 1.73 -0.05 -11.14
CA SER A 494 2.60 0.75 -12.00
C SER A 494 2.35 0.50 -13.47
N THR A 495 2.24 1.56 -14.25
CA THR A 495 2.19 1.52 -15.70
C THR A 495 3.54 1.07 -16.30
N VAL A 496 3.57 0.71 -17.58
CA VAL A 496 4.82 0.28 -18.24
C VAL A 496 5.88 1.38 -18.23
N ASP A 497 5.46 2.63 -18.40
CA ASP A 497 6.36 3.78 -18.42
C ASP A 497 6.95 4.08 -17.03
N GLU A 498 6.12 3.97 -15.98
CA GLU A 498 6.58 4.08 -14.60
C GLU A 498 7.54 2.96 -14.23
N ARG A 499 7.26 1.72 -14.64
CA ARG A 499 8.17 0.58 -14.42
C ARG A 499 9.53 0.79 -15.07
N TYR A 500 9.58 1.41 -16.23
CA TYR A 500 10.85 1.73 -16.90
C TYR A 500 11.69 2.70 -16.06
N GLU A 501 11.09 3.77 -15.54
CA GLU A 501 11.81 4.74 -14.69
C GLU A 501 12.14 4.15 -13.31
N GLN A 502 11.27 3.30 -12.76
CA GLN A 502 11.57 2.54 -11.55
C GLN A 502 12.77 1.61 -11.77
N LEU A 503 12.78 0.84 -12.87
CA LEU A 503 13.89 -0.04 -13.22
C LEU A 503 15.20 0.75 -13.31
N ARG A 504 15.18 1.89 -13.98
CA ARG A 504 16.32 2.79 -14.08
C ARG A 504 16.80 3.27 -12.72
N TYR A 505 15.87 3.68 -11.86
CA TYR A 505 16.19 4.14 -10.52
C TYR A 505 16.82 3.01 -9.69
N TYR A 506 16.17 1.85 -9.58
CA TYR A 506 16.67 0.74 -8.76
C TYR A 506 18.00 0.17 -9.26
N SER A 507 18.19 0.09 -10.58
CA SER A 507 19.44 -0.38 -11.15
C SER A 507 20.63 0.58 -10.90
N LEU A 508 20.36 1.88 -10.74
CA LEU A 508 21.39 2.88 -10.47
C LEU A 508 21.67 3.06 -8.98
N THR A 509 20.65 3.02 -8.14
CA THR A 509 20.74 3.52 -6.75
C THR A 509 20.65 2.43 -5.69
N ASN A 510 20.08 1.27 -6.04
CA ASN A 510 19.73 0.23 -5.08
C ASN A 510 18.92 0.78 -3.88
N ASP A 511 18.01 1.70 -4.17
CA ASP A 511 17.11 2.43 -3.25
C ASP A 511 17.83 3.30 -2.18
N ARG A 512 19.09 3.69 -2.44
CA ARG A 512 19.85 4.61 -1.58
C ARG A 512 20.42 5.77 -2.38
N LEU A 513 20.37 6.96 -1.80
CA LEU A 513 20.77 8.20 -2.47
C LEU A 513 22.13 8.66 -1.95
N TYR A 514 23.18 8.54 -2.75
CA TYR A 514 24.54 8.98 -2.46
C TYR A 514 25.01 10.15 -3.30
N THR A 515 24.57 10.19 -4.55
CA THR A 515 25.02 11.17 -5.54
C THR A 515 23.88 12.08 -6.01
N ARG A 516 24.24 13.20 -6.65
CA ARG A 516 23.24 14.06 -7.31
C ARG A 516 22.46 13.32 -8.41
N MET A 517 23.11 12.37 -9.09
CA MET A 517 22.47 11.57 -10.11
C MET A 517 21.41 10.64 -9.52
N ASP A 518 21.65 10.10 -8.33
CA ASP A 518 20.69 9.25 -7.62
C ASP A 518 19.47 10.07 -7.20
N VAL A 519 19.71 11.28 -6.66
CA VAL A 519 18.62 12.21 -6.29
C VAL A 519 17.81 12.61 -7.53
N ASN A 520 18.45 12.85 -8.66
CA ASN A 520 17.76 13.17 -9.91
C ASN A 520 16.94 11.97 -10.42
N ALA A 521 17.50 10.76 -10.39
CA ALA A 521 16.78 9.55 -10.78
C ALA A 521 15.58 9.27 -9.86
N PHE A 522 15.74 9.52 -8.56
CA PHE A 522 14.66 9.42 -7.58
C PHE A 522 13.53 10.42 -7.87
N LEU A 523 13.86 11.70 -7.98
CA LEU A 523 12.87 12.74 -8.26
C LEU A 523 12.15 12.50 -9.60
N ARG A 524 12.88 12.08 -10.62
CA ARG A 524 12.30 11.73 -11.92
C ARG A 524 11.26 10.62 -11.78
N LYS A 525 11.57 9.57 -11.02
CA LYS A 525 10.64 8.46 -10.74
C LYS A 525 9.39 8.96 -10.01
N GLU A 526 9.55 9.77 -8.95
CA GLU A 526 8.42 10.28 -8.16
C GLU A 526 7.55 11.27 -8.98
N ILE A 527 8.17 12.15 -9.76
CA ILE A 527 7.43 13.11 -10.60
C ILE A 527 6.64 12.38 -11.70
N ILE A 528 7.22 11.36 -12.31
CA ILE A 528 6.51 10.59 -13.35
C ILE A 528 5.36 9.78 -12.73
N ALA A 529 5.52 9.27 -11.52
CA ALA A 529 4.45 8.59 -10.80
C ALA A 529 3.27 9.53 -10.45
N GLU A 530 3.56 10.81 -10.13
CA GLU A 530 2.54 11.79 -9.71
C GLU A 530 1.87 12.49 -10.90
N TYR A 531 2.67 12.93 -11.89
CA TYR A 531 2.20 13.78 -13.00
C TYR A 531 2.11 13.05 -14.34
N GLY A 532 2.65 11.84 -14.44
CA GLY A 532 2.74 11.10 -15.69
C GLY A 532 3.93 11.52 -16.57
N ARG A 533 4.26 10.65 -17.55
CA ARG A 533 5.41 10.86 -18.43
C ARG A 533 5.25 12.03 -19.40
N GLU A 534 4.04 12.30 -19.84
CA GLU A 534 3.77 13.40 -20.78
C GLU A 534 4.02 14.76 -20.12
N GLU A 535 3.56 14.94 -18.90
CA GLU A 535 3.76 16.18 -18.14
C GLU A 535 5.19 16.35 -17.64
N PHE A 536 5.92 15.25 -17.42
CA PHE A 536 7.32 15.29 -16.99
C PHE A 536 8.20 16.12 -17.93
N HIS A 537 7.92 16.18 -19.24
CA HIS A 537 8.65 17.01 -20.20
C HIS A 537 8.51 18.52 -19.96
N ARG A 538 7.55 18.92 -19.12
CA ARG A 538 7.30 20.31 -18.73
C ARG A 538 7.80 20.64 -17.31
N ILE A 539 8.46 19.67 -16.66
CA ILE A 539 8.99 19.82 -15.30
C ILE A 539 10.50 19.66 -15.35
N PHE A 540 11.23 20.65 -14.82
CA PHE A 540 12.69 20.67 -14.82
C PHE A 540 13.22 20.49 -13.41
N ILE A 541 14.25 19.67 -13.25
CA ILE A 541 14.90 19.40 -11.98
C ILE A 541 16.30 20.01 -12.03
N LYS A 542 16.58 20.96 -11.16
CA LYS A 542 17.90 21.54 -10.96
C LYS A 542 18.44 21.17 -9.60
N ILE A 543 19.61 20.54 -9.55
CA ILE A 543 20.26 20.13 -8.31
C ILE A 543 21.59 20.85 -8.17
N SER A 544 21.73 21.64 -7.13
CA SER A 544 22.95 22.40 -6.84
C SER A 544 23.42 22.19 -5.41
N VAL A 545 24.73 22.30 -5.17
CA VAL A 545 25.31 22.37 -3.84
C VAL A 545 25.81 23.81 -3.67
N GLN A 546 25.00 24.62 -3.01
CA GLN A 546 25.34 26.01 -2.73
C GLN A 546 25.73 26.17 -1.27
N GLY A 547 26.64 27.08 -1.00
CA GLY A 547 26.82 27.62 0.33
C GLY A 547 25.79 28.71 0.56
N ALA A 548 25.08 28.72 1.68
CA ALA A 548 24.14 29.79 2.02
C ALA A 548 24.86 31.13 1.96
N GLY A 549 24.56 31.93 0.92
CA GLY A 549 25.11 33.26 0.77
C GLY A 549 24.44 34.22 1.75
N GLY A 550 25.21 34.87 2.61
CA GLY A 550 24.77 36.02 3.39
C GLY A 550 24.99 36.00 4.88
N SER A 551 25.48 34.95 5.50
CA SER A 551 25.91 34.95 6.91
C SER A 551 27.31 34.36 7.06
N GLU A 552 28.01 34.74 8.10
CA GLU A 552 29.42 34.38 8.40
C GLU A 552 29.71 32.87 8.48
N PHE A 553 28.68 32.01 8.37
CA PHE A 553 28.81 30.56 8.33
C PHE A 553 28.30 30.01 6.99
N LEU A 554 29.22 29.57 6.15
CA LEU A 554 28.95 28.82 4.92
C LEU A 554 28.35 27.44 5.24
N GLN A 555 27.04 27.37 5.39
CA GLN A 555 26.36 26.08 5.43
C GLN A 555 26.21 25.54 4.01
N ARG A 556 26.95 24.45 3.70
CA ARG A 556 26.74 23.71 2.47
C ARG A 556 25.46 22.89 2.58
N GLY A 557 24.57 23.03 1.63
CA GLY A 557 23.33 22.28 1.52
C GLY A 557 23.10 21.73 0.11
N LEU A 558 22.31 20.71 -0.02
CA LEU A 558 21.81 20.21 -1.28
C LEU A 558 20.49 20.95 -1.59
N TYR A 559 20.48 21.75 -2.63
CA TYR A 559 19.32 22.51 -3.09
C TYR A 559 18.75 21.82 -4.32
N VAL A 560 17.47 21.54 -4.26
CA VAL A 560 16.71 20.91 -5.34
C VAL A 560 15.59 21.85 -5.75
N ASP A 561 15.69 22.42 -6.93
CA ASP A 561 14.65 23.26 -7.52
C ASP A 561 13.83 22.41 -8.50
N ILE A 562 12.53 22.32 -8.29
CA ILE A 562 11.57 21.69 -9.19
C ILE A 562 10.80 22.82 -9.88
N GLU A 563 11.04 23.03 -11.16
CA GLU A 563 10.49 24.11 -11.95
C GLU A 563 9.37 23.60 -12.86
N PHE A 564 8.17 24.13 -12.71
CA PHE A 564 6.98 23.79 -13.48
C PHE A 564 6.75 24.82 -14.58
N LYS A 565 6.48 24.37 -15.82
CA LYS A 565 5.99 25.23 -16.90
C LYS A 565 4.48 25.44 -16.84
N ASP A 566 3.73 24.49 -16.30
CA ASP A 566 2.27 24.56 -16.23
C ASP A 566 1.85 25.04 -14.82
N LYS A 567 1.10 26.12 -14.79
CA LYS A 567 0.56 26.71 -13.55
C LYS A 567 -0.36 25.76 -12.77
N ARG A 568 -1.08 24.88 -13.47
CA ARG A 568 -1.98 23.90 -12.80
C ARG A 568 -1.17 22.87 -12.02
N ASN A 569 -0.11 22.32 -12.64
CA ASN A 569 0.76 21.35 -11.98
C ASN A 569 1.53 21.98 -10.83
N TYR A 570 1.93 23.25 -10.95
CA TYR A 570 2.52 24.01 -9.86
C TYR A 570 1.55 24.20 -8.68
N GLN A 571 0.30 24.62 -8.95
CA GLN A 571 -0.72 24.76 -7.91
C GLN A 571 -0.99 23.44 -7.20
N HIS A 572 -1.14 22.36 -7.93
CA HIS A 572 -1.29 21.01 -7.35
C HIS A 572 -0.10 20.63 -6.44
N ALA A 573 1.13 20.91 -6.89
CA ALA A 573 2.33 20.64 -6.09
C ALA A 573 2.36 21.44 -4.78
N VAL A 574 1.90 22.69 -4.80
CA VAL A 574 1.81 23.54 -3.59
C VAL A 574 0.71 23.03 -2.66
N GLU A 575 -0.48 22.70 -3.19
CA GLU A 575 -1.61 22.20 -2.40
C GLU A 575 -1.28 20.87 -1.71
N THR A 576 -0.54 19.99 -2.38
CA THR A 576 -0.09 18.69 -1.85
C THR A 576 1.17 18.78 -0.99
N SER A 577 1.76 19.97 -0.82
CA SER A 577 3.06 20.15 -0.14
C SER A 577 4.14 19.20 -0.69
N PHE A 578 4.19 19.07 -2.01
CA PHE A 578 5.07 18.14 -2.70
C PHE A 578 6.56 18.40 -2.41
N ASP A 579 6.96 19.64 -2.17
CA ASP A 579 8.30 20.04 -1.74
C ASP A 579 8.71 19.37 -0.42
N LYS A 580 7.86 19.46 0.59
CA LYS A 580 8.12 18.87 1.91
C LYS A 580 8.15 17.35 1.84
N LEU A 581 7.21 16.77 1.10
CA LEU A 581 7.14 15.32 0.89
C LEU A 581 8.42 14.80 0.21
N MET A 582 8.88 15.46 -0.86
CA MET A 582 10.09 15.07 -1.56
C MET A 582 11.33 15.29 -0.69
N GLN A 583 11.40 16.39 0.03
CA GLN A 583 12.50 16.67 0.96
C GLN A 583 12.63 15.55 2.00
N GLN A 584 11.53 15.14 2.61
CA GLN A 584 11.53 14.09 3.63
C GLN A 584 11.89 12.72 3.05
N LYS A 585 11.32 12.35 1.89
CA LYS A 585 11.67 11.12 1.19
C LYS A 585 13.16 11.07 0.83
N ILE A 586 13.75 12.18 0.38
CA ILE A 586 15.18 12.27 0.07
C ILE A 586 16.01 12.11 1.35
N ILE A 587 15.65 12.79 2.45
CA ILE A 587 16.35 12.67 3.74
C ILE A 587 16.35 11.22 4.23
N ASN A 588 15.20 10.56 4.21
CA ASN A 588 15.06 9.18 4.69
C ASN A 588 15.88 8.16 3.89
N LYS A 589 16.09 8.41 2.59
CA LYS A 589 16.84 7.51 1.70
C LYS A 589 18.30 7.91 1.50
N SER A 590 18.70 9.09 1.94
CA SER A 590 20.04 9.60 1.72
C SER A 590 20.95 9.38 2.92
N CYS A 591 22.23 9.10 2.65
CA CYS A 591 23.29 9.15 3.65
C CYS A 591 24.02 10.52 3.65
N ILE A 592 23.38 11.55 3.10
CA ILE A 592 23.98 12.89 2.93
C ILE A 592 23.86 13.63 4.25
N ALA A 593 25.00 13.93 4.87
CA ALA A 593 25.08 14.69 6.13
C ALA A 593 24.91 16.23 5.95
N MET A 594 24.35 16.66 4.84
CA MET A 594 24.11 18.07 4.53
C MET A 594 22.61 18.37 4.59
N PRO A 595 22.21 19.61 4.95
CA PRO A 595 20.81 20.03 4.82
C PRO A 595 20.32 19.87 3.40
N ILE A 596 19.12 19.31 3.24
CA ILE A 596 18.46 19.13 1.95
C ILE A 596 17.27 20.10 1.92
N ILE A 597 17.21 20.92 0.89
CA ILE A 597 16.14 21.91 0.70
C ILE A 597 15.54 21.70 -0.68
N VAL A 598 14.25 21.43 -0.72
CA VAL A 598 13.48 21.29 -1.95
C VAL A 598 12.60 22.53 -2.11
N THR A 599 12.63 23.15 -3.30
CA THR A 599 11.83 24.33 -3.61
C THR A 599 11.05 24.12 -4.91
N LEU A 600 9.80 24.61 -4.93
CA LEU A 600 8.96 24.61 -6.14
C LEU A 600 9.00 26.00 -6.77
N LYS A 601 9.16 26.05 -8.09
CA LYS A 601 9.19 27.30 -8.87
C LYS A 601 8.24 27.21 -10.05
N ASN A 602 7.58 28.32 -10.36
CA ASN A 602 6.79 28.46 -11.57
C ASN A 602 7.58 29.27 -12.60
N LEU A 603 7.81 28.72 -13.78
CA LEU A 603 8.57 29.39 -14.86
C LEU A 603 7.77 30.50 -15.58
N GLU A 604 6.44 30.57 -15.37
CA GLU A 604 5.61 31.62 -15.96
C GLU A 604 5.63 32.92 -15.13
N ASP A 605 6.10 32.88 -13.89
CA ASP A 605 6.14 34.03 -12.98
C ASP A 605 7.53 34.72 -12.97
N GLU A 606 8.52 34.21 -13.75
CA GLU A 606 9.78 34.86 -14.07
C GLU A 606 9.71 35.56 -15.46
#